data_ca4b34cb32b7e8e0d11fe5b0fac9bb3f
#
_entry.id   ca4b34cb32b7e8e0d11fe5b0fac9bb3f
#
_cell.length_a   1.000
_cell.length_b   1.000
_cell.length_c   1.000
_cell.angle_alpha   90.00
_cell.angle_beta   90.00
_cell.angle_gamma   90.00
#
_symmetry.space_group_name_H-M   'P 1'
#
loop_
_entity.id
_entity.type
_entity.pdbx_description
1 polymer ?
#
loop_
_entity_poly.entity_id
_entity_poly.type
_entity_poly.pdbx_seq_one_letter_code
_entity_poly.pdbx_strand_id
1 'polypeptide(L)'
;MRSDSDRARFEREILPHLDAAYNLARWLLRSSDDAEDVTQEALLRAYKFIEGFHGDNAKAWLLRIVRNSCYTWIKSRPKTEAMSAGEEGEFDPAHERALAEAGHSLPAPDARLIAAADHQLVNAALERLPVAYREILVLREVEELNYKEIAAIVDVPIGTVMSRLSRARELLKQNFLHGDR
;
A
#
# COMPACT_ATOMS: atom_id res chain seq x y z
N MET A 1 29.69 14.61 -6.13
CA MET A 1 29.75 13.37 -6.92
C MET A 1 29.51 12.22 -5.94
N ARG A 2 28.43 11.45 -6.15
CA ARG A 2 28.19 10.27 -5.33
C ARG A 2 29.20 9.18 -5.67
N SER A 3 29.57 8.39 -4.67
CA SER A 3 30.60 7.38 -4.85
C SER A 3 30.08 6.22 -5.72
N ASP A 4 30.95 5.55 -6.46
CA ASP A 4 30.62 4.31 -7.18
C ASP A 4 30.09 3.24 -6.22
N SER A 5 30.46 3.32 -4.95
CA SER A 5 29.95 2.49 -3.87
C SER A 5 28.45 2.67 -3.62
N ASP A 6 27.94 3.91 -3.62
CA ASP A 6 26.52 4.21 -3.39
C ASP A 6 25.65 3.70 -4.54
N ARG A 7 26.17 3.84 -5.75
CA ARG A 7 25.52 3.32 -6.95
C ARG A 7 25.44 1.79 -6.92
N ALA A 8 26.56 1.13 -6.66
CA ALA A 8 26.59 -0.33 -6.58
C ALA A 8 25.69 -0.86 -5.45
N ARG A 9 25.62 -0.14 -4.33
CA ARG A 9 24.74 -0.46 -3.22
C ARG A 9 23.27 -0.30 -3.61
N PHE A 10 22.90 0.78 -4.26
CA PHE A 10 21.55 1.02 -4.73
C PHE A 10 21.09 -0.04 -5.73
N GLU A 11 21.94 -0.38 -6.70
CA GLU A 11 21.67 -1.42 -7.69
C GLU A 11 21.48 -2.80 -7.03
N ARG A 12 22.24 -3.12 -6.00
CA ARG A 12 22.16 -4.41 -5.31
C ARG A 12 20.99 -4.50 -4.33
N GLU A 13 20.71 -3.43 -3.56
CA GLU A 13 19.78 -3.47 -2.44
C GLU A 13 18.40 -2.93 -2.77
N ILE A 14 18.28 -1.97 -3.68
CA ILE A 14 17.04 -1.27 -3.97
C ILE A 14 16.38 -1.70 -5.27
N LEU A 15 17.14 -1.79 -6.37
CA LEU A 15 16.58 -2.14 -7.68
C LEU A 15 15.85 -3.50 -7.73
N PRO A 16 16.23 -4.54 -6.96
CA PRO A 16 15.45 -5.79 -6.92
C PRO A 16 14.00 -5.63 -6.45
N HIS A 17 13.67 -4.51 -5.82
CA HIS A 17 12.32 -4.20 -5.31
C HIS A 17 11.54 -3.21 -6.19
N LEU A 18 12.00 -2.96 -7.41
CA LEU A 18 11.36 -2.04 -8.36
C LEU A 18 9.92 -2.45 -8.67
N ASP A 19 9.69 -3.74 -8.91
CA ASP A 19 8.35 -4.25 -9.23
C ASP A 19 7.37 -4.03 -8.06
N ALA A 20 7.81 -4.28 -6.83
CA ALA A 20 7.02 -4.01 -5.62
C ALA A 20 6.71 -2.52 -5.47
N ALA A 21 7.66 -1.65 -5.77
CA ALA A 21 7.49 -0.21 -5.77
C ALA A 21 6.43 0.26 -6.77
N TYR A 22 6.54 -0.21 -8.02
CA TYR A 22 5.57 0.10 -9.08
C TYR A 22 4.18 -0.47 -8.76
N ASN A 23 4.10 -1.72 -8.29
CA ASN A 23 2.83 -2.34 -7.92
C ASN A 23 2.11 -1.54 -6.84
N LEU A 24 2.81 -1.15 -5.79
CA LEU A 24 2.21 -0.32 -4.74
C LEU A 24 1.70 1.02 -5.30
N ALA A 25 2.52 1.72 -6.08
CA ALA A 25 2.12 2.97 -6.71
C ALA A 25 0.90 2.80 -7.62
N ARG A 26 0.87 1.74 -8.44
CA ARG A 26 -0.23 1.41 -9.35
C ARG A 26 -1.55 1.19 -8.61
N TRP A 27 -1.51 0.48 -7.47
CA TRP A 27 -2.69 0.27 -6.63
C TRP A 27 -3.16 1.55 -5.92
N LEU A 28 -2.24 2.40 -5.49
CA LEU A 28 -2.58 3.64 -4.79
C LEU A 28 -3.13 4.70 -5.75
N LEU A 29 -2.54 4.85 -6.93
CA LEU A 29 -2.85 5.93 -7.88
C LEU A 29 -3.90 5.55 -8.92
N ARG A 30 -4.12 4.24 -9.17
CA ARG A 30 -5.09 3.70 -10.16
C ARG A 30 -4.84 4.14 -11.61
N SER A 31 -3.68 4.68 -11.89
CA SER A 31 -3.20 5.13 -13.19
C SER A 31 -1.79 4.57 -13.42
N SER A 32 -1.56 3.94 -14.57
CA SER A 32 -0.26 3.39 -14.92
C SER A 32 0.77 4.49 -15.12
N ASP A 33 0.40 5.56 -15.83
CA ASP A 33 1.29 6.66 -16.16
C ASP A 33 1.73 7.40 -14.88
N ASP A 34 0.78 7.71 -14.00
CA ASP A 34 1.07 8.35 -12.72
C ASP A 34 1.92 7.43 -11.81
N ALA A 35 1.67 6.12 -11.84
CA ALA A 35 2.45 5.16 -11.07
C ALA A 35 3.90 5.08 -11.56
N GLU A 36 4.14 5.14 -12.87
CA GLU A 36 5.48 5.20 -13.43
C GLU A 36 6.21 6.46 -12.99
N ASP A 37 5.58 7.62 -13.14
CA ASP A 37 6.17 8.91 -12.75
C ASP A 37 6.50 8.97 -11.28
N VAL A 38 5.56 8.59 -10.41
CA VAL A 38 5.76 8.60 -8.96
C VAL A 38 6.81 7.57 -8.53
N THR A 39 6.85 6.40 -9.18
CA THR A 39 7.88 5.38 -8.90
C THR A 39 9.26 5.89 -9.28
N GLN A 40 9.42 6.53 -10.43
CA GLN A 40 10.69 7.14 -10.83
C GLN A 40 11.14 8.22 -9.84
N GLU A 41 10.23 9.12 -9.43
CA GLU A 41 10.53 10.13 -8.42
C GLU A 41 10.95 9.50 -7.08
N ALA A 42 10.24 8.46 -6.63
CA ALA A 42 10.56 7.74 -5.41
C ALA A 42 11.93 7.06 -5.48
N LEU A 43 12.30 6.46 -6.61
CA LEU A 43 13.62 5.88 -6.83
C LEU A 43 14.73 6.94 -6.80
N LEU A 44 14.51 8.10 -7.41
CA LEU A 44 15.46 9.22 -7.32
C LEU A 44 15.65 9.69 -5.89
N ARG A 45 14.57 9.76 -5.10
CA ARG A 45 14.64 10.05 -3.66
C ARG A 45 15.39 8.96 -2.90
N ALA A 46 15.08 7.69 -3.15
CA ALA A 46 15.78 6.56 -2.54
C ALA A 46 17.28 6.61 -2.86
N TYR A 47 17.65 6.85 -4.10
CA TYR A 47 19.06 7.02 -4.49
C TYR A 47 19.70 8.22 -3.79
N LYS A 48 18.95 9.31 -3.61
CA LYS A 48 19.43 10.49 -2.90
C LYS A 48 19.72 10.21 -1.42
N PHE A 49 18.99 9.34 -0.79
CA PHE A 49 19.07 9.06 0.64
C PHE A 49 19.69 7.70 0.97
N ILE A 50 20.30 7.00 -0.01
CA ILE A 50 20.86 5.66 0.17
C ILE A 50 21.94 5.60 1.25
N GLU A 51 22.72 6.67 1.43
CA GLU A 51 23.72 6.78 2.49
C GLU A 51 23.12 6.67 3.89
N GLY A 52 21.89 7.20 4.07
CA GLY A 52 21.14 7.13 5.32
C GLY A 52 20.39 5.82 5.54
N PHE A 53 20.39 4.93 4.58
CA PHE A 53 19.79 3.61 4.74
C PHE A 53 20.79 2.69 5.48
N HIS A 54 20.48 2.34 6.70
CA HIS A 54 21.29 1.47 7.57
C HIS A 54 20.51 0.22 8.04
N GLY A 55 19.34 -0.03 7.46
CA GLY A 55 18.47 -1.15 7.85
C GLY A 55 18.69 -2.40 7.02
N ASP A 56 18.14 -3.52 7.53
CA ASP A 56 18.21 -4.83 6.87
C ASP A 56 17.04 -5.06 5.88
N ASN A 57 16.03 -4.16 5.85
CA ASN A 57 14.85 -4.32 5.02
C ASN A 57 14.72 -3.20 3.98
N ALA A 58 15.47 -3.36 2.89
CA ALA A 58 15.48 -2.43 1.77
C ALA A 58 14.10 -2.32 1.09
N LYS A 59 13.35 -3.44 1.01
CA LYS A 59 11.99 -3.45 0.46
C LYS A 59 11.05 -2.52 1.26
N ALA A 60 10.96 -2.70 2.56
CA ALA A 60 10.10 -1.88 3.40
C ALA A 60 10.50 -0.39 3.37
N TRP A 61 11.80 -0.11 3.38
CA TRP A 61 12.30 1.24 3.28
C TRP A 61 11.92 1.92 1.96
N LEU A 62 12.09 1.23 0.82
CA LEU A 62 11.69 1.73 -0.49
C LEU A 62 10.17 1.94 -0.56
N LEU A 63 9.37 0.97 -0.13
CA LEU A 63 7.91 1.05 -0.15
C LEU A 63 7.38 2.21 0.70
N ARG A 64 8.03 2.54 1.81
CA ARG A 64 7.71 3.75 2.59
C ARG A 64 7.93 5.03 1.79
N ILE A 65 9.03 5.12 1.03
CA ILE A 65 9.31 6.28 0.16
C ILE A 65 8.24 6.38 -0.94
N VAL A 66 7.95 5.27 -1.62
CA VAL A 66 6.93 5.21 -2.69
C VAL A 66 5.56 5.63 -2.15
N ARG A 67 5.13 5.05 -1.03
CA ARG A 67 3.89 5.41 -0.36
C ARG A 67 3.78 6.92 -0.11
N ASN A 68 4.80 7.49 0.51
CA ASN A 68 4.82 8.92 0.83
C ASN A 68 4.76 9.78 -0.43
N SER A 69 5.43 9.38 -1.50
CA SER A 69 5.36 10.06 -2.82
C SER A 69 3.96 9.96 -3.41
N CYS A 70 3.31 8.79 -3.35
CA CYS A 70 1.92 8.62 -3.80
C CYS A 70 0.94 9.52 -3.05
N TYR A 71 1.03 9.57 -1.71
CA TYR A 71 0.15 10.44 -0.92
C TYR A 71 0.39 11.93 -1.15
N THR A 72 1.63 12.32 -1.38
CA THR A 72 1.96 13.70 -1.77
C THR A 72 1.31 14.04 -3.11
N TRP A 73 1.39 13.13 -4.07
CA TRP A 73 0.80 13.28 -5.39
C TRP A 73 -0.74 13.33 -5.33
N ILE A 74 -1.40 12.45 -4.57
CA ILE A 74 -2.85 12.47 -4.36
C ILE A 74 -3.31 13.81 -3.77
N LYS A 75 -2.59 14.33 -2.78
CA LYS A 75 -2.91 15.61 -2.14
C LYS A 75 -2.70 16.83 -3.04
N SER A 76 -1.82 16.74 -4.03
CA SER A 76 -1.54 17.84 -4.96
C SER A 76 -2.60 17.99 -6.06
N ARG A 77 -3.46 17.00 -6.26
CA ARG A 77 -4.54 17.06 -7.26
C ARG A 77 -5.77 17.83 -6.77
N PRO A 78 -6.46 18.58 -7.66
CA PRO A 78 -7.73 19.19 -7.33
C PRO A 78 -8.76 18.14 -6.89
N LYS A 79 -9.55 18.45 -5.86
CA LYS A 79 -10.58 17.53 -5.30
C LYS A 79 -11.57 16.97 -6.33
N THR A 80 -11.80 17.65 -7.44
CA THR A 80 -12.69 17.21 -8.53
C THR A 80 -12.20 15.97 -9.27
N GLU A 81 -10.89 15.76 -9.37
CA GLU A 81 -10.33 14.54 -9.97
C GLU A 81 -10.11 13.43 -8.93
N ALA A 82 -9.93 13.79 -7.67
CA ALA A 82 -9.81 12.84 -6.56
C ALA A 82 -11.14 12.16 -6.21
N MET A 83 -12.28 12.78 -6.52
CA MET A 83 -13.61 12.20 -6.24
C MET A 83 -13.98 11.02 -7.13
N SER A 84 -13.33 10.84 -8.29
CA SER A 84 -13.47 9.60 -9.06
C SER A 84 -12.61 8.45 -8.48
N ALA A 85 -11.78 8.73 -7.50
CA ALA A 85 -10.91 7.77 -6.80
C ALA A 85 -11.53 7.23 -5.50
N GLY A 86 -12.87 7.01 -5.50
CA GLY A 86 -13.58 6.43 -4.36
C GLY A 86 -13.68 7.42 -3.20
N GLU A 87 -14.89 7.85 -2.94
CA GLU A 87 -15.22 8.71 -1.81
C GLU A 87 -14.48 8.28 -0.55
N GLU A 88 -13.98 9.28 0.17
CA GLU A 88 -13.60 9.17 1.56
C GLU A 88 -14.73 8.48 2.33
N GLY A 89 -14.69 7.14 2.40
CA GLY A 89 -15.31 6.47 3.52
C GLY A 89 -14.63 7.10 4.72
N GLU A 90 -15.35 7.93 5.43
CA GLU A 90 -14.91 8.74 6.54
C GLU A 90 -14.03 7.88 7.45
N PHE A 91 -12.73 8.10 7.33
CA PHE A 91 -11.76 7.47 8.21
C PHE A 91 -12.02 8.06 9.59
N ASP A 92 -12.79 7.33 10.40
CA ASP A 92 -13.01 7.69 11.79
C ASP A 92 -11.91 7.08 12.66
N PRO A 93 -10.94 7.90 13.10
CA PRO A 93 -9.85 7.44 13.97
C PRO A 93 -10.37 6.92 15.33
N ALA A 94 -11.56 7.34 15.77
CA ALA A 94 -12.15 6.91 17.02
C ALA A 94 -12.72 5.48 16.90
N HIS A 95 -13.34 5.16 15.77
CA HIS A 95 -13.83 3.81 15.49
C HIS A 95 -12.69 2.80 15.35
N GLU A 96 -11.57 3.23 14.77
CA GLU A 96 -10.37 2.41 14.61
C GLU A 96 -9.70 2.09 15.95
N ARG A 97 -9.65 3.05 16.88
CA ARG A 97 -9.17 2.82 18.25
C ARG A 97 -10.03 1.83 19.01
N ALA A 98 -11.35 1.94 18.90
CA ALA A 98 -12.29 1.02 19.55
C ALA A 98 -12.13 -0.42 19.04
N LEU A 99 -11.88 -0.63 17.75
CA LEU A 99 -11.62 -1.94 17.16
C LEU A 99 -10.26 -2.51 17.59
N ALA A 100 -9.21 -1.68 17.68
CA ALA A 100 -7.88 -2.09 18.13
C ALA A 100 -7.91 -2.54 19.61
N GLU A 101 -8.72 -1.92 20.46
CA GLU A 101 -8.87 -2.27 21.87
C GLU A 101 -9.71 -3.53 22.10
N ALA A 102 -10.60 -3.86 21.17
CA ALA A 102 -11.51 -5.03 21.28
C ALA A 102 -10.84 -6.38 21.03
N GLY A 103 -9.55 -6.44 20.68
CA GLY A 103 -8.77 -7.69 20.62
C GLY A 103 -9.32 -8.75 19.66
N HIS A 104 -9.77 -8.39 18.48
CA HIS A 104 -10.34 -9.31 17.52
C HIS A 104 -9.28 -10.27 16.99
N SER A 105 -9.45 -11.55 17.32
CA SER A 105 -8.75 -12.66 16.66
C SER A 105 -9.21 -12.71 15.21
N LEU A 106 -8.30 -12.42 14.29
CA LEU A 106 -8.59 -12.41 12.86
C LEU A 106 -8.81 -13.84 12.37
N PRO A 107 -9.93 -14.12 11.66
CA PRO A 107 -10.02 -15.35 10.87
C PRO A 107 -8.90 -15.35 9.83
N ALA A 108 -8.28 -16.52 9.64
CA ALA A 108 -7.29 -16.70 8.59
C ALA A 108 -7.91 -16.32 7.23
N PRO A 109 -7.14 -15.68 6.32
CA PRO A 109 -7.64 -15.33 5.00
C PRO A 109 -8.12 -16.58 4.29
N ASP A 110 -9.33 -16.53 3.75
CA ASP A 110 -9.86 -17.61 2.91
C ASP A 110 -9.14 -17.56 1.56
N ALA A 111 -7.95 -18.15 1.51
CA ALA A 111 -7.08 -18.20 0.31
C ALA A 111 -7.81 -18.83 -0.90
N ARG A 112 -8.91 -19.54 -0.66
CA ARG A 112 -9.75 -20.15 -1.70
C ARG A 112 -10.60 -19.13 -2.45
N LEU A 113 -10.97 -18.02 -1.85
CA LEU A 113 -11.74 -16.94 -2.52
C LEU A 113 -10.89 -16.18 -3.54
N ILE A 114 -9.60 -16.03 -3.28
CA ILE A 114 -8.67 -15.32 -4.20
C ILE A 114 -8.26 -16.22 -5.37
N ALA A 115 -8.13 -17.54 -5.16
CA ALA A 115 -7.69 -18.47 -6.19
C ALA A 115 -8.77 -18.82 -7.22
N ALA A 116 -10.06 -18.60 -6.92
CA ALA A 116 -11.18 -18.95 -7.79
C ALA A 116 -11.87 -17.74 -8.46
N ALA A 117 -11.50 -16.53 -8.08
CA ALA A 117 -12.10 -15.32 -8.64
C ALA A 117 -11.34 -14.86 -9.88
N ASP A 118 -12.09 -14.48 -10.93
CA ASP A 118 -11.54 -13.79 -12.09
C ASP A 118 -10.73 -12.57 -11.63
N HIS A 119 -9.47 -12.48 -12.02
CA HIS A 119 -8.56 -11.39 -11.64
C HIS A 119 -9.16 -10.00 -11.87
N GLN A 120 -10.03 -9.86 -12.87
CA GLN A 120 -10.71 -8.59 -13.16
C GLN A 120 -11.71 -8.21 -12.05
N LEU A 121 -12.44 -9.18 -11.50
CA LEU A 121 -13.40 -8.95 -10.42
C LEU A 121 -12.69 -8.58 -9.11
N VAL A 122 -11.56 -9.25 -8.82
CA VAL A 122 -10.71 -8.93 -7.66
C VAL A 122 -10.19 -7.50 -7.77
N ASN A 123 -9.65 -7.15 -8.93
CA ASN A 123 -9.10 -5.82 -9.18
C ASN A 123 -10.19 -4.75 -9.03
N ALA A 124 -11.36 -4.95 -9.61
CA ALA A 124 -12.48 -4.02 -9.49
C ALA A 124 -12.97 -3.86 -8.04
N ALA A 125 -13.00 -4.95 -7.27
CA ALA A 125 -13.39 -4.91 -5.86
C ALA A 125 -12.35 -4.17 -4.99
N LEU A 126 -11.06 -4.37 -5.25
CA LEU A 126 -9.96 -3.65 -4.60
C LEU A 126 -10.00 -2.16 -4.95
N GLU A 127 -10.27 -1.82 -6.20
CA GLU A 127 -10.36 -0.43 -6.65
C GLU A 127 -11.50 0.36 -5.97
N ARG A 128 -12.56 -0.30 -5.54
CA ARG A 128 -13.66 0.32 -4.78
C ARG A 128 -13.33 0.58 -3.32
N LEU A 129 -12.22 0.02 -2.80
CA LEU A 129 -11.82 0.28 -1.43
C LEU A 129 -11.26 1.70 -1.27
N PRO A 130 -11.52 2.36 -0.13
CA PRO A 130 -10.77 3.54 0.27
C PRO A 130 -9.26 3.25 0.26
N VAL A 131 -8.45 4.25 -0.13
CA VAL A 131 -7.01 4.08 -0.37
C VAL A 131 -6.27 3.46 0.83
N ALA A 132 -6.61 3.84 2.06
CA ALA A 132 -5.96 3.32 3.26
C ALA A 132 -6.21 1.83 3.51
N TYR A 133 -7.38 1.30 3.14
CA TYR A 133 -7.70 -0.13 3.24
C TYR A 133 -7.10 -0.92 2.09
N ARG A 134 -7.13 -0.38 0.88
CA ARG A 134 -6.48 -0.98 -0.29
C ARG A 134 -4.97 -1.09 -0.10
N GLU A 135 -4.32 -0.04 0.38
CA GLU A 135 -2.90 0.00 0.72
C GLU A 135 -2.49 -1.17 1.62
N ILE A 136 -3.20 -1.33 2.72
CA ILE A 136 -2.85 -2.35 3.73
C ILE A 136 -3.03 -3.77 3.20
N LEU A 137 -4.06 -4.02 2.37
CA LEU A 137 -4.25 -5.30 1.69
C LEU A 137 -3.14 -5.59 0.69
N VAL A 138 -2.76 -4.61 -0.12
CA VAL A 138 -1.66 -4.77 -1.09
C VAL A 138 -0.35 -5.08 -0.37
N LEU A 139 -0.01 -4.33 0.68
CA LEU A 139 1.20 -4.58 1.46
C LEU A 139 1.21 -5.96 2.11
N ARG A 140 0.06 -6.47 2.54
CA ARG A 140 -0.04 -7.76 3.20
C ARG A 140 -0.13 -8.92 2.22
N GLU A 141 -1.06 -8.88 1.27
CA GLU A 141 -1.44 -10.03 0.44
C GLU A 141 -0.63 -10.10 -0.86
N VAL A 142 -0.19 -8.97 -1.41
CA VAL A 142 0.59 -8.92 -2.64
C VAL A 142 2.09 -8.85 -2.34
N GLU A 143 2.49 -7.98 -1.41
CA GLU A 143 3.90 -7.78 -1.08
C GLU A 143 4.38 -8.67 0.07
N GLU A 144 3.48 -9.46 0.68
CA GLU A 144 3.74 -10.47 1.72
C GLU A 144 4.46 -9.93 2.97
N LEU A 145 4.28 -8.64 3.27
CA LEU A 145 4.91 -8.01 4.41
C LEU A 145 4.28 -8.44 5.73
N ASN A 146 5.08 -8.53 6.78
CA ASN A 146 4.56 -8.75 8.12
C ASN A 146 3.98 -7.46 8.74
N TYR A 147 3.22 -7.61 9.83
CA TYR A 147 2.51 -6.48 10.45
C TYR A 147 3.44 -5.38 10.98
N LYS A 148 4.66 -5.74 11.42
CA LYS A 148 5.66 -4.75 11.87
C LYS A 148 6.19 -3.92 10.71
N GLU A 149 6.45 -4.56 9.59
CA GLU A 149 6.90 -3.89 8.36
C GLU A 149 5.81 -2.97 7.82
N ILE A 150 4.57 -3.45 7.77
CA ILE A 150 3.42 -2.63 7.36
C ILE A 150 3.26 -1.44 8.30
N ALA A 151 3.28 -1.64 9.62
CA ALA A 151 3.19 -0.57 10.61
C ALA A 151 4.28 0.51 10.42
N ALA A 152 5.50 0.09 10.10
CA ALA A 152 6.60 1.01 9.80
C ALA A 152 6.41 1.78 8.48
N ILE A 153 5.83 1.14 7.45
CA ILE A 153 5.56 1.79 6.16
C ILE A 153 4.42 2.81 6.27
N VAL A 154 3.30 2.41 6.89
CA VAL A 154 2.10 3.25 6.98
C VAL A 154 2.10 4.21 8.17
N ASP A 155 3.11 4.09 9.04
CA ASP A 155 3.34 4.94 10.22
C ASP A 155 2.15 4.92 11.21
N VAL A 156 1.70 3.72 11.56
CA VAL A 156 0.63 3.49 12.55
C VAL A 156 1.01 2.34 13.49
N PRO A 157 0.38 2.23 14.68
CA PRO A 157 0.57 1.08 15.56
C PRO A 157 0.18 -0.25 14.91
N ILE A 158 0.82 -1.35 15.33
CA ILE A 158 0.50 -2.71 14.82
C ILE A 158 -0.98 -3.07 15.03
N GLY A 159 -1.57 -2.68 16.16
CA GLY A 159 -2.99 -2.88 16.43
C GLY A 159 -3.88 -2.21 15.39
N THR A 160 -3.51 -1.02 14.92
CA THR A 160 -4.18 -0.31 13.84
C THR A 160 -4.02 -1.03 12.49
N VAL A 161 -2.85 -1.61 12.20
CA VAL A 161 -2.66 -2.46 11.00
C VAL A 161 -3.63 -3.65 11.03
N MET A 162 -3.76 -4.30 12.17
CA MET A 162 -4.64 -5.47 12.34
C MET A 162 -6.12 -5.09 12.15
N SER A 163 -6.58 -4.01 12.77
CA SER A 163 -7.96 -3.55 12.64
C SER A 163 -8.28 -3.09 11.20
N ARG A 164 -7.37 -2.37 10.55
CA ARG A 164 -7.51 -1.97 9.14
C ARG A 164 -7.57 -3.18 8.21
N LEU A 165 -6.74 -4.19 8.41
CA LEU A 165 -6.78 -5.42 7.61
C LEU A 165 -8.11 -6.15 7.77
N SER A 166 -8.62 -6.28 9.00
CA SER A 166 -9.92 -6.88 9.26
C SER A 166 -11.02 -6.15 8.50
N ARG A 167 -11.08 -4.83 8.64
CA ARG A 167 -12.07 -4.00 7.97
C ARG A 167 -11.93 -4.01 6.46
N ALA A 168 -10.71 -3.97 5.96
CA ALA A 168 -10.44 -4.02 4.52
C ALA A 168 -10.93 -5.33 3.89
N ARG A 169 -10.71 -6.47 4.56
CA ARG A 169 -11.21 -7.78 4.10
C ARG A 169 -12.73 -7.86 4.10
N GLU A 170 -13.37 -7.29 5.12
CA GLU A 170 -14.83 -7.22 5.19
C GLU A 170 -15.42 -6.38 4.05
N LEU A 171 -14.87 -5.18 3.82
CA LEU A 171 -15.27 -4.31 2.71
C LEU A 171 -15.00 -4.95 1.35
N LEU A 172 -13.87 -5.63 1.19
CA LEU A 172 -13.55 -6.35 -0.04
C LEU A 172 -14.61 -7.43 -0.32
N LYS A 173 -14.98 -8.20 0.70
CA LYS A 173 -16.04 -9.23 0.60
C LYS A 173 -17.38 -8.59 0.21
N GLN A 174 -17.75 -7.47 0.80
CA GLN A 174 -18.96 -6.74 0.45
C GLN A 174 -18.95 -6.25 -1.01
N ASN A 175 -17.83 -5.69 -1.46
CA ASN A 175 -17.65 -5.25 -2.84
C ASN A 175 -17.77 -6.39 -3.86
N PHE A 176 -17.31 -7.59 -3.50
CA PHE A 176 -17.50 -8.80 -4.31
C PHE A 176 -18.98 -9.17 -4.44
N LEU A 177 -19.69 -9.23 -3.31
CA LEU A 177 -21.10 -9.66 -3.28
C LEU A 177 -22.04 -8.66 -3.98
N HIS A 178 -21.67 -7.39 -4.08
CA HIS A 178 -22.47 -6.34 -4.73
C HIS A 178 -22.01 -6.02 -6.16
N GLY A 179 -20.90 -6.58 -6.61
CA GLY A 179 -20.39 -6.40 -7.96
C GLY A 179 -21.07 -7.27 -9.02
N ASP A 180 -21.92 -8.19 -8.58
CA ASP A 180 -22.63 -9.16 -9.43
C ASP A 180 -24.07 -8.72 -9.78
N ARG A 181 -24.38 -7.41 -9.64
CA ARG A 181 -25.67 -6.84 -10.04
C ARG A 181 -25.52 -5.72 -11.04
#